data_9ad57e12d0120b311d7f959aa0d3723f
#
_entry.id   9ad57e12d0120b311d7f959aa0d3723f
#
_cell.length_a   1.000
_cell.length_b   1.000
_cell.length_c   1.000
_cell.angle_alpha   90.00
_cell.angle_beta   90.00
_cell.angle_gamma   90.00
#
_symmetry.space_group_name_H-M   'P 1'
#
loop_
_entity.id
_entity.type
_entity.pdbx_description
1 polymer ?
#
loop_
_entity_poly.entity_id
_entity_poly.type
_entity_poly.pdbx_seq_one_letter_code
_entity_poly.pdbx_strand_id
1 'polypeptide(L)'
;MEQLNKVELRGTVGSVYIKDFGNTRCVNFSVATNYCFKDREGCPVIETTWHRVIAWENQDTADAFKMKKGDSVHVLGRLRIQRYTGAEGLERQAVEILANRIHIHE
;
A
#
# COMPACT_ATOMS: atom_id res chain seq x y z
N MET A 1 11.67 26.50 -1.45
CA MET A 1 10.94 25.60 -0.54
C MET A 1 11.04 24.18 -1.04
N GLU A 2 11.43 23.27 -0.18
CA GLU A 2 11.46 21.85 -0.53
C GLU A 2 10.04 21.30 -0.54
N GLN A 3 9.77 20.41 -1.46
CA GLN A 3 8.50 19.72 -1.54
C GLN A 3 8.64 18.35 -0.92
N LEU A 4 7.58 17.87 -0.27
CA LEU A 4 7.60 16.58 0.41
C LEU A 4 6.33 15.80 0.06
N ASN A 5 6.54 14.55 -0.31
CA ASN A 5 5.45 13.57 -0.48
C ASN A 5 5.94 12.27 0.14
N LYS A 6 5.51 12.00 1.36
CA LYS A 6 5.96 10.86 2.12
C LYS A 6 4.78 10.18 2.79
N VAL A 7 4.72 8.85 2.65
CA VAL A 7 3.72 8.02 3.30
C VAL A 7 4.43 6.93 4.09
N GLU A 8 4.01 6.74 5.31
CA GLU A 8 4.51 5.68 6.16
C GLU A 8 3.33 4.89 6.72
N LEU A 9 3.33 3.57 6.51
CA LEU A 9 2.27 2.69 6.98
C LEU A 9 2.85 1.56 7.82
N ARG A 10 2.12 1.21 8.87
CA ARG A 10 2.28 -0.07 9.57
C ARG A 10 0.92 -0.73 9.60
N GLY A 11 0.84 -1.94 9.08
CA GLY A 11 -0.45 -2.60 9.00
C GLY A 11 -0.31 -4.06 8.60
N THR A 12 -1.44 -4.63 8.22
CA THR A 12 -1.54 -6.05 7.90
C THR A 12 -1.80 -6.25 6.42
N VAL A 13 -1.04 -7.15 5.82
CA VAL A 13 -1.16 -7.47 4.39
C VAL A 13 -2.48 -8.21 4.13
N GLY A 14 -3.22 -7.75 3.14
CA GLY A 14 -4.42 -8.43 2.67
C GLY A 14 -4.13 -9.31 1.46
N SER A 15 -4.16 -8.72 0.27
CA SER A 15 -3.90 -9.43 -0.98
C SER A 15 -2.49 -9.11 -1.49
N VAL A 16 -1.89 -10.07 -2.19
CA VAL A 16 -0.57 -9.90 -2.80
C VAL A 16 -0.63 -10.42 -4.22
N TYR A 17 -0.18 -9.62 -5.16
CA TYR A 17 -0.14 -9.99 -6.57
C TYR A 17 1.20 -9.57 -7.17
N ILE A 18 1.96 -10.54 -7.65
CA ILE A 18 3.29 -10.30 -8.22
C ILE A 18 3.20 -10.39 -9.74
N LYS A 19 3.73 -9.37 -10.44
CA LYS A 19 3.90 -9.37 -11.88
C LYS A 19 5.36 -9.53 -12.23
N ASP A 20 5.66 -10.50 -13.08
CA ASP A 20 7.01 -10.78 -13.54
C ASP A 20 7.15 -10.30 -14.99
N PHE A 21 8.11 -9.40 -15.22
CA PHE A 21 8.38 -8.86 -16.55
C PHE A 21 9.65 -9.43 -17.18
N GLY A 22 10.18 -10.52 -16.60
CA GLY A 22 11.39 -11.15 -17.09
C GLY A 22 12.65 -10.62 -16.43
N ASN A 23 12.97 -9.36 -16.64
CA ASN A 23 14.16 -8.75 -16.06
C ASN A 23 13.89 -8.00 -14.74
N THR A 24 12.63 -7.80 -14.41
CA THR A 24 12.23 -7.17 -13.15
C THR A 24 10.84 -7.65 -12.74
N ARG A 25 10.51 -7.48 -11.47
CA ARG A 25 9.19 -7.81 -10.95
C ARG A 25 8.62 -6.62 -10.23
N CYS A 26 7.29 -6.55 -10.21
CA CYS A 26 6.61 -5.62 -9.33
C CYS A 26 5.53 -6.35 -8.55
N VAL A 27 5.23 -5.85 -7.37
CA VAL A 27 4.20 -6.43 -6.52
C VAL A 27 3.13 -5.37 -6.23
N ASN A 28 1.87 -5.77 -6.37
CA ASN A 28 0.72 -5.00 -5.96
C ASN A 28 0.14 -5.68 -4.73
N PHE A 29 -0.01 -4.95 -3.66
CA PHE A 29 -0.57 -5.53 -2.44
C PHE A 29 -1.41 -4.50 -1.70
N SER A 30 -2.26 -5.01 -0.81
CA SER A 30 -3.09 -4.17 0.04
C SER A 30 -2.60 -4.26 1.48
N VAL A 31 -2.68 -3.13 2.17
CA VAL A 31 -2.32 -3.03 3.59
C VAL A 31 -3.49 -2.42 4.32
N ALA A 32 -3.94 -3.08 5.38
CA ALA A 32 -5.00 -2.56 6.24
C ALA A 32 -4.39 -1.86 7.43
N THR A 33 -4.85 -0.63 7.68
CA THR A 33 -4.55 0.08 8.91
C THR A 33 -5.83 0.34 9.66
N ASN A 34 -5.79 0.19 10.98
CA ASN A 34 -6.95 0.41 11.83
C ASN A 34 -6.75 1.67 12.66
N TYR A 35 -7.79 2.49 12.69
CA TYR A 35 -7.84 3.67 13.54
C TYR A 35 -8.97 3.50 14.53
N CYS A 36 -8.66 3.63 15.81
CA CYS A 36 -9.64 3.45 16.88
C CYS A 36 -10.00 4.79 17.47
N PHE A 37 -11.31 5.07 17.55
CA PHE A 37 -11.79 6.31 18.14
C PHE A 37 -13.10 6.06 18.88
N LYS A 38 -13.56 7.04 19.65
CA LYS A 38 -14.86 6.96 20.32
C LYS A 38 -15.85 7.82 19.56
N ASP A 39 -17.07 7.30 19.39
CA ASP A 39 -18.17 8.06 18.81
C ASP A 39 -18.73 9.04 19.84
N ARG A 40 -19.83 9.73 19.47
CA ARG A 40 -20.45 10.74 20.33
C ARG A 40 -21.01 10.16 21.62
N GLU A 41 -21.33 8.86 21.62
CA GLU A 41 -21.90 8.17 22.78
C GLU A 41 -20.82 7.52 23.64
N GLY A 42 -19.55 7.69 23.28
CA GLY A 42 -18.44 7.12 24.00
C GLY A 42 -18.14 5.68 23.66
N CYS A 43 -18.77 5.12 22.63
CA CYS A 43 -18.54 3.74 22.20
C CYS A 43 -17.28 3.67 21.32
N PRO A 44 -16.43 2.64 21.51
CA PRO A 44 -15.26 2.48 20.66
C PRO A 44 -15.66 2.07 19.24
N VAL A 45 -15.05 2.71 18.27
CA VAL A 45 -15.25 2.44 16.84
C VAL A 45 -13.88 2.18 16.21
N ILE A 46 -13.80 1.14 15.38
CA ILE A 46 -12.59 0.83 14.62
C ILE A 46 -12.88 1.11 13.15
N GLU A 47 -12.08 2.00 12.57
CA GLU A 47 -12.14 2.31 11.14
C GLU A 47 -10.95 1.64 10.45
N THR A 48 -11.25 0.81 9.46
CA THR A 48 -10.21 0.12 8.69
C THR A 48 -10.07 0.79 7.34
N THR A 49 -8.85 1.17 7.00
CA THR A 49 -8.52 1.70 5.69
C THR A 49 -7.64 0.71 4.95
N TRP A 50 -8.01 0.40 3.72
CA TRP A 50 -7.23 -0.46 2.84
C TRP A 50 -6.44 0.40 1.88
N HIS A 51 -5.12 0.26 1.94
CA HIS A 51 -4.21 1.02 1.09
C HIS A 51 -3.70 0.14 -0.04
N ARG A 52 -3.69 0.68 -1.25
CA ARG A 52 -3.07 0.00 -2.39
C ARG A 52 -1.61 0.42 -2.47
N VAL A 53 -0.71 -0.56 -2.49
CA VAL A 53 0.72 -0.34 -2.51
C VAL A 53 1.33 -1.07 -3.69
N ILE A 54 2.24 -0.39 -4.39
CA ILE A 54 2.98 -0.94 -5.51
C ILE A 54 4.45 -0.82 -5.20
N ALA A 55 5.21 -1.89 -5.43
CA ALA A 55 6.66 -1.88 -5.23
C ALA A 55 7.35 -2.59 -6.38
N TRP A 56 8.40 -1.95 -6.91
CA TRP A 56 9.29 -2.56 -7.88
C TRP A 56 10.41 -3.28 -7.15
N GLU A 57 10.83 -4.41 -7.69
CA GLU A 57 11.84 -5.25 -7.05
C GLU A 57 13.19 -4.54 -6.98
N ASN A 58 13.71 -4.40 -5.77
CA ASN A 58 15.06 -3.93 -5.51
C ASN A 58 15.47 -4.38 -4.11
N GLN A 59 16.65 -3.97 -3.69
CA GLN A 59 17.22 -4.38 -2.42
C GLN A 59 16.34 -3.94 -1.23
N ASP A 60 15.73 -2.77 -1.30
CA ASP A 60 14.94 -2.20 -0.20
C ASP A 60 13.49 -2.71 -0.18
N THR A 61 13.03 -3.31 -1.26
CA THR A 61 11.66 -3.86 -1.35
C THR A 61 11.63 -5.38 -1.39
N ALA A 62 12.76 -6.04 -1.14
CA ALA A 62 12.86 -7.49 -1.25
C ALA A 62 11.85 -8.24 -0.38
N ASP A 63 11.55 -7.72 0.80
CA ASP A 63 10.58 -8.36 1.71
C ASP A 63 9.19 -8.47 1.09
N ALA A 64 8.83 -7.54 0.22
CA ALA A 64 7.51 -7.55 -0.42
C ALA A 64 7.28 -8.79 -1.27
N PHE A 65 8.34 -9.42 -1.75
CA PHE A 65 8.25 -10.62 -2.59
C PHE A 65 8.23 -11.90 -1.78
N LYS A 66 8.30 -11.81 -0.46
CA LYS A 66 8.24 -12.93 0.48
C LYS A 66 6.99 -12.90 1.35
N MET A 67 6.28 -11.78 1.37
CA MET A 67 5.16 -11.60 2.29
C MET A 67 3.93 -12.37 1.81
N LYS A 68 3.04 -12.63 2.74
CA LYS A 68 1.79 -13.31 2.49
C LYS A 68 0.68 -12.65 3.29
N LYS A 69 -0.55 -12.98 2.96
CA LYS A 69 -1.72 -12.48 3.65
C LYS A 69 -1.60 -12.72 5.17
N GLY A 70 -1.84 -11.67 5.93
CA GLY A 70 -1.77 -11.71 7.38
C GLY A 70 -0.46 -11.23 7.97
N ASP A 71 0.57 -11.04 7.15
CA ASP A 71 1.85 -10.53 7.65
C ASP A 71 1.72 -9.07 8.09
N SER A 72 2.47 -8.70 9.12
CA SER A 72 2.59 -7.31 9.54
C SER A 72 3.75 -6.67 8.80
N VAL A 73 3.50 -5.51 8.22
CA VAL A 73 4.50 -4.84 7.39
C VAL A 73 4.63 -3.38 7.75
N HIS A 74 5.82 -2.85 7.49
CA HIS A 74 6.15 -1.43 7.55
C HIS A 74 6.51 -0.98 6.14
N VAL A 75 5.81 0.02 5.64
CA VAL A 75 5.96 0.52 4.27
C VAL A 75 6.33 1.98 4.30
N LEU A 76 7.35 2.35 3.56
CA LEU A 76 7.73 3.73 3.30
C LEU A 76 7.62 4.00 1.81
N GLY A 77 7.01 5.10 1.44
CA GLY A 77 6.85 5.46 0.04
C GLY A 77 6.27 6.84 -0.14
N ARG A 78 5.64 7.04 -1.28
CA ARG A 78 4.97 8.29 -1.62
C ARG A 78 3.61 8.04 -2.21
N LEU A 79 2.73 9.01 -2.07
CA LEU A 79 1.41 8.96 -2.65
C LEU A 79 1.48 9.32 -4.13
N ARG A 80 0.81 8.51 -4.94
CA ARG A 80 0.71 8.76 -6.38
C ARG A 80 -0.73 8.60 -6.83
N ILE A 81 -1.17 9.51 -7.68
CA ILE A 81 -2.46 9.38 -8.33
C ILE A 81 -2.20 9.01 -9.79
N GLN A 82 -2.71 7.84 -10.18
CA GLN A 82 -2.60 7.38 -11.55
C GLN A 82 -3.93 7.56 -12.25
N ARG A 83 -3.90 8.17 -13.43
CA ARG A 83 -5.09 8.37 -14.25
C ARG A 83 -5.12 7.34 -15.35
N TYR A 84 -6.29 6.81 -15.62
CA TYR A 84 -6.48 5.83 -16.67
C TYR A 84 -7.89 5.96 -17.24
N THR A 85 -8.08 5.41 -18.45
CA THR A 85 -9.39 5.38 -19.10
C THR A 85 -10.03 4.03 -18.81
N GLY A 86 -11.21 4.06 -18.21
CA GLY A 86 -11.96 2.86 -17.93
C GLY A 86 -12.60 2.25 -19.19
N ALA A 87 -13.17 1.05 -19.05
CA ALA A 87 -13.77 0.33 -20.16
C ALA A 87 -14.92 1.10 -20.83
N GLU A 88 -15.60 1.97 -20.08
CA GLU A 88 -16.68 2.81 -20.57
C GLU A 88 -16.21 4.10 -21.23
N GLY A 89 -14.89 4.29 -21.38
CA GLY A 89 -14.32 5.48 -21.99
C GLY A 89 -14.22 6.69 -21.05
N LEU A 90 -14.55 6.53 -19.77
CA LEU A 90 -14.46 7.59 -18.77
C LEU A 90 -13.09 7.63 -18.13
N GLU A 91 -12.60 8.84 -17.86
CA GLU A 91 -11.33 9.00 -17.15
C GLU A 91 -11.54 8.67 -15.68
N ARG A 92 -10.66 7.86 -15.13
CA ARG A 92 -10.68 7.43 -13.74
C ARG A 92 -9.34 7.71 -13.08
N GLN A 93 -9.35 7.78 -11.75
CA GLN A 93 -8.15 7.97 -10.95
C GLN A 93 -8.02 6.82 -9.96
N ALA A 94 -6.80 6.35 -9.78
CA ALA A 94 -6.46 5.40 -8.73
C ALA A 94 -5.42 6.04 -7.82
N VAL A 95 -5.70 6.03 -6.52
CA VAL A 95 -4.75 6.50 -5.51
C VAL A 95 -3.96 5.30 -5.04
N GLU A 96 -2.65 5.41 -5.10
CA GLU A 96 -1.78 4.31 -4.72
C GLU A 96 -0.53 4.83 -4.04
N ILE A 97 0.13 3.96 -3.30
CA ILE A 97 1.40 4.27 -2.65
C ILE A 97 2.49 3.55 -3.41
N LEU A 98 3.45 4.30 -3.91
CA LEU A 98 4.63 3.71 -4.53
C LEU A 98 5.69 3.55 -3.47
N ALA A 99 5.94 2.31 -3.06
CA ALA A 99 6.82 2.00 -1.95
C ALA A 99 8.28 2.00 -2.41
N ASN A 100 9.14 2.58 -1.59
CA ASN A 100 10.58 2.51 -1.81
C ASN A 100 11.29 1.69 -0.73
N ARG A 101 10.59 1.34 0.35
CA ARG A 101 11.13 0.45 1.39
C ARG A 101 10.00 -0.33 2.03
N ILE A 102 10.19 -1.63 2.17
CA ILE A 102 9.21 -2.54 2.79
C ILE A 102 9.95 -3.46 3.73
N HIS A 103 9.40 -3.62 4.93
CA HIS A 103 9.97 -4.49 5.95
C HIS A 103 8.85 -5.32 6.60
N ILE A 104 9.06 -6.62 6.70
CA ILE A 104 8.14 -7.52 7.40
C ILE A 104 8.48 -7.49 8.87
N HIS A 105 7.48 -7.24 9.72
CA HIS A 105 7.61 -7.34 11.17
C HIS A 105 7.27 -8.75 11.62
N GLU A 106 8.13 -9.31 12.40
CA GLU A 106 7.89 -10.60 13.03
C GLU A 106 7.43 -10.44 14.48
#